data_97052b7bd530769738b31c5971596557
#
_entry.id   97052b7bd530769738b31c5971596557
#
_cell.length_a   1.000
_cell.length_b   1.000
_cell.length_c   1.000
_cell.angle_alpha   90.00
_cell.angle_beta   90.00
_cell.angle_gamma   90.00
#
_symmetry.space_group_name_H-M   'P 1'
#
loop_
_entity.id
_entity.type
_entity.pdbx_description
1 polymer ?
#
loop_
_entity_poly.entity_id
_entity_poly.type
_entity_poly.pdbx_seq_one_letter_code
_entity_poly.pdbx_strand_id
1 'polypeptide(L)'
;KEEWCAGFWPGVLWYDYEYTQDKHILEEAKKFTNSLEFLSQIPAYDHDLGFLVFCSYGNGYRLTKDPAYKKVILDTADSLATLFNPVVGTILSWPREVEPRNWPHNTIMDNMINLEMLFWAAKNGGNPYLYDVAVAHADKTMKCHFRPDYTSYHVAVYDTITGNLIKGVTHQGYADSTMWARGQAWAIYGYTVVYRETKDPKYLDFAQKVTDVYLERLPEDKVPYWDFDDPGIPDAPRDASAAAVVASALLELSTYL
;
A
#
# COMPACT_ATOMS: atom_id res chain seq x y z
N LYS A 1 -12.87 -4.75 -16.45
CA LYS A 1 -11.97 -3.82 -15.77
C LYS A 1 -11.67 -4.39 -14.41
N GLU A 2 -10.40 -4.61 -14.12
CA GLU A 2 -10.01 -5.15 -12.82
C GLU A 2 -10.23 -4.12 -11.73
N GLU A 3 -10.85 -4.55 -10.64
CA GLU A 3 -10.98 -3.75 -9.44
C GLU A 3 -9.66 -3.82 -8.66
N TRP A 4 -9.26 -2.71 -8.04
CA TRP A 4 -8.00 -2.59 -7.29
C TRP A 4 -7.81 -3.68 -6.22
N CYS A 5 -8.89 -4.24 -5.71
CA CYS A 5 -8.88 -5.29 -4.67
C CYS A 5 -8.92 -6.73 -5.22
N ALA A 6 -8.90 -6.93 -6.54
CA ALA A 6 -9.03 -8.27 -7.14
C ALA A 6 -7.92 -9.26 -6.73
N GLY A 7 -6.75 -8.75 -6.31
CA GLY A 7 -5.64 -9.56 -5.80
C GLY A 7 -5.84 -10.14 -4.40
N PHE A 8 -6.73 -9.57 -3.59
CA PHE A 8 -6.96 -10.04 -2.22
C PHE A 8 -7.67 -11.39 -2.16
N TRP A 9 -8.61 -11.64 -3.08
CA TRP A 9 -9.31 -12.92 -3.08
C TRP A 9 -8.36 -14.13 -3.30
N PRO A 10 -7.52 -14.15 -4.35
CA PRO A 10 -6.51 -15.20 -4.45
C PRO A 10 -5.54 -15.19 -3.25
N GLY A 11 -5.23 -14.02 -2.68
CA GLY A 11 -4.43 -13.92 -1.44
C GLY A 11 -5.05 -14.70 -0.29
N VAL A 12 -6.35 -14.54 -0.05
CA VAL A 12 -7.10 -15.31 0.97
C VAL A 12 -7.04 -16.81 0.69
N LEU A 13 -7.23 -17.22 -0.57
CA LEU A 13 -7.15 -18.63 -0.96
C LEU A 13 -5.75 -19.21 -0.74
N TRP A 14 -4.68 -18.44 -0.96
CA TRP A 14 -3.33 -18.88 -0.65
C TRP A 14 -3.10 -19.10 0.85
N TYR A 15 -3.63 -18.24 1.72
CA TYR A 15 -3.57 -18.43 3.18
C TYR A 15 -4.42 -19.62 3.63
N ASP A 16 -5.61 -19.82 3.05
CA ASP A 16 -6.46 -20.98 3.33
C ASP A 16 -5.74 -22.29 2.91
N TYR A 17 -5.13 -22.31 1.72
CA TYR A 17 -4.30 -23.44 1.30
C TYR A 17 -3.11 -23.67 2.25
N GLU A 18 -2.42 -22.63 2.68
CA GLU A 18 -1.31 -22.75 3.61
C GLU A 18 -1.73 -23.42 4.93
N TYR A 19 -2.92 -23.09 5.42
CA TYR A 19 -3.47 -23.64 6.64
C TYR A 19 -4.03 -25.06 6.48
N THR A 20 -4.81 -25.29 5.41
CA THR A 20 -5.58 -26.54 5.22
C THR A 20 -4.84 -27.60 4.44
N GLN A 21 -3.89 -27.21 3.56
CA GLN A 21 -3.25 -28.08 2.57
C GLN A 21 -4.25 -28.76 1.60
N ASP A 22 -5.44 -28.16 1.45
CA ASP A 22 -6.48 -28.67 0.56
C ASP A 22 -6.12 -28.42 -0.91
N LYS A 23 -6.09 -29.49 -1.70
CA LYS A 23 -5.74 -29.43 -3.13
C LYS A 23 -6.78 -28.69 -3.97
N HIS A 24 -8.05 -28.69 -3.57
CA HIS A 24 -9.08 -27.94 -4.26
C HIS A 24 -8.86 -26.44 -4.07
N ILE A 25 -8.55 -26.00 -2.84
CA ILE A 25 -8.21 -24.59 -2.53
C ILE A 25 -6.95 -24.17 -3.31
N LEU A 26 -5.93 -25.06 -3.41
CA LEU A 26 -4.74 -24.79 -4.20
C LEU A 26 -5.07 -24.49 -5.67
N GLU A 27 -5.93 -25.31 -6.29
CA GLU A 27 -6.30 -25.12 -7.71
C GLU A 27 -7.12 -23.82 -7.90
N GLU A 28 -8.03 -23.50 -6.99
CA GLU A 28 -8.76 -22.23 -7.04
C GLU A 28 -7.82 -21.02 -6.82
N ALA A 29 -6.87 -21.10 -5.87
CA ALA A 29 -5.87 -20.07 -5.65
C ALA A 29 -5.05 -19.80 -6.93
N LYS A 30 -4.56 -20.85 -7.58
CA LYS A 30 -3.82 -20.74 -8.86
C LYS A 30 -4.69 -20.13 -9.96
N LYS A 31 -5.93 -20.58 -10.11
CA LYS A 31 -6.85 -20.11 -11.14
C LYS A 31 -7.12 -18.62 -11.03
N PHE A 32 -7.46 -18.14 -9.83
CA PHE A 32 -7.71 -16.71 -9.59
C PHE A 32 -6.42 -15.88 -9.70
N THR A 33 -5.28 -16.39 -9.22
CA THR A 33 -3.98 -15.73 -9.40
C THR A 33 -3.65 -15.55 -10.89
N ASN A 34 -3.72 -16.63 -11.68
CA ASN A 34 -3.38 -16.60 -13.09
C ASN A 34 -4.30 -15.68 -13.92
N SER A 35 -5.52 -15.42 -13.46
CA SER A 35 -6.41 -14.46 -14.12
C SER A 35 -5.87 -13.02 -14.14
N LEU A 36 -4.89 -12.70 -13.29
CA LEU A 36 -4.25 -11.39 -13.18
C LEU A 36 -2.91 -11.30 -13.95
N GLU A 37 -2.48 -12.35 -14.66
CA GLU A 37 -1.20 -12.41 -15.38
C GLU A 37 -1.01 -11.25 -16.37
N PHE A 38 -2.08 -10.84 -17.03
CA PHE A 38 -2.05 -9.78 -18.03
C PHE A 38 -1.49 -8.44 -17.50
N LEU A 39 -1.58 -8.21 -16.17
CA LEU A 39 -1.06 -6.98 -15.54
C LEU A 39 0.46 -6.81 -15.69
N SER A 40 1.19 -7.92 -15.82
CA SER A 40 2.64 -7.90 -16.10
C SER A 40 2.98 -7.61 -17.55
N GLN A 41 1.98 -7.62 -18.44
CA GLN A 41 2.14 -7.51 -19.90
C GLN A 41 1.68 -6.15 -20.45
N ILE A 42 1.13 -5.30 -19.60
CA ILE A 42 0.63 -3.98 -19.98
C ILE A 42 1.36 -2.88 -19.20
N PRO A 43 1.46 -1.66 -19.75
CA PRO A 43 2.00 -0.52 -19.01
C PRO A 43 1.16 -0.24 -17.75
N ALA A 44 1.82 0.23 -16.69
CA ALA A 44 1.12 0.65 -15.48
C ALA A 44 0.17 1.82 -15.79
N TYR A 45 -1.12 1.59 -15.59
CA TYR A 45 -2.17 2.59 -15.78
C TYR A 45 -2.68 3.18 -14.46
N ASP A 46 -2.30 2.53 -13.36
CA ASP A 46 -2.65 2.88 -11.99
C ASP A 46 -1.57 2.32 -11.04
N HIS A 47 -1.55 2.79 -9.81
CA HIS A 47 -0.57 2.31 -8.82
C HIS A 47 -0.96 1.00 -8.15
N ASP A 48 -2.19 0.50 -8.29
CA ASP A 48 -2.75 -0.62 -7.52
C ASP A 48 -2.08 -2.00 -7.80
N LEU A 49 -0.95 -2.01 -8.49
CA LEU A 49 -0.27 -3.25 -8.91
C LEU A 49 0.24 -4.10 -7.74
N GLY A 50 0.64 -3.47 -6.61
CA GLY A 50 1.00 -4.21 -5.41
C GLY A 50 -0.20 -4.94 -4.80
N PHE A 51 -1.36 -4.29 -4.73
CA PHE A 51 -2.61 -4.90 -4.27
C PHE A 51 -3.02 -6.10 -5.15
N LEU A 52 -2.86 -5.94 -6.46
CA LEU A 52 -3.29 -6.94 -7.43
C LEU A 52 -2.31 -8.12 -7.51
N VAL A 53 -1.01 -7.84 -7.66
CA VAL A 53 -0.02 -8.85 -8.00
C VAL A 53 0.71 -9.37 -6.77
N PHE A 54 1.10 -8.53 -5.81
CA PHE A 54 1.89 -9.05 -4.69
C PHE A 54 1.02 -9.80 -3.67
N CYS A 55 -0.24 -9.39 -3.47
CA CYS A 55 -1.19 -10.16 -2.66
C CYS A 55 -1.51 -11.53 -3.26
N SER A 56 -1.51 -11.66 -4.60
CA SER A 56 -1.82 -12.90 -5.31
C SER A 56 -0.57 -13.71 -5.65
N TYR A 57 0.21 -13.26 -6.64
CA TYR A 57 1.43 -13.94 -7.10
C TYR A 57 2.53 -14.01 -6.02
N GLY A 58 2.62 -12.99 -5.17
CA GLY A 58 3.58 -12.98 -4.06
C GLY A 58 3.35 -14.15 -3.10
N ASN A 59 2.11 -14.35 -2.66
CA ASN A 59 1.74 -15.51 -1.83
C ASN A 59 1.88 -16.83 -2.60
N GLY A 60 1.48 -16.86 -3.86
CA GLY A 60 1.66 -18.04 -4.71
C GLY A 60 3.12 -18.43 -4.85
N TYR A 61 4.02 -17.48 -5.13
CA TYR A 61 5.45 -17.75 -5.18
C TYR A 61 6.02 -18.17 -3.83
N ARG A 62 5.59 -17.53 -2.75
CA ARG A 62 6.03 -17.89 -1.39
C ARG A 62 5.80 -19.36 -1.08
N LEU A 63 4.67 -19.90 -1.48
CA LEU A 63 4.25 -21.27 -1.17
C LEU A 63 4.70 -22.31 -2.23
N THR A 64 4.75 -21.94 -3.52
CA THR A 64 5.02 -22.91 -4.61
C THR A 64 6.44 -22.84 -5.14
N LYS A 65 7.12 -21.70 -5.01
CA LYS A 65 8.39 -21.38 -5.66
C LYS A 65 8.34 -21.43 -7.19
N ASP A 66 7.15 -21.30 -7.78
CA ASP A 66 6.98 -21.32 -9.23
C ASP A 66 7.73 -20.14 -9.88
N PRO A 67 8.71 -20.40 -10.76
CA PRO A 67 9.48 -19.35 -11.42
C PRO A 67 8.62 -18.45 -12.33
N ALA A 68 7.49 -18.93 -12.84
CA ALA A 68 6.57 -18.13 -13.62
C ALA A 68 5.93 -17.02 -12.75
N TYR A 69 5.57 -17.34 -11.51
CA TYR A 69 5.05 -16.36 -10.57
C TYR A 69 6.08 -15.30 -10.22
N LYS A 70 7.33 -15.72 -10.00
CA LYS A 70 8.44 -14.77 -9.79
C LYS A 70 8.57 -13.80 -10.97
N LYS A 71 8.50 -14.32 -12.21
CA LYS A 71 8.61 -13.48 -13.41
C LYS A 71 7.50 -12.42 -13.45
N VAL A 72 6.26 -12.81 -13.21
CA VAL A 72 5.11 -11.86 -13.17
C VAL A 72 5.35 -10.74 -12.14
N ILE A 73 5.83 -11.07 -10.94
CA ILE A 73 6.12 -10.08 -9.91
C ILE A 73 7.22 -9.09 -10.37
N LEU A 74 8.32 -9.60 -10.95
CA LEU A 74 9.42 -8.76 -11.41
C LEU A 74 8.99 -7.82 -12.54
N ASP A 75 8.29 -8.33 -13.55
CA ASP A 75 7.79 -7.54 -14.68
C ASP A 75 6.81 -6.46 -14.19
N THR A 76 5.95 -6.80 -13.22
CA THR A 76 4.99 -5.84 -12.66
C THR A 76 5.68 -4.77 -11.81
N ALA A 77 6.71 -5.12 -11.07
CA ALA A 77 7.50 -4.15 -10.28
C ALA A 77 8.21 -3.15 -11.19
N ASP A 78 8.78 -3.60 -12.30
CA ASP A 78 9.38 -2.72 -13.32
C ASP A 78 8.32 -1.82 -13.97
N SER A 79 7.14 -2.36 -14.28
CA SER A 79 6.01 -1.58 -14.81
C SER A 79 5.57 -0.49 -13.84
N LEU A 80 5.39 -0.84 -12.54
CA LEU A 80 5.03 0.13 -11.50
C LEU A 80 6.06 1.26 -11.38
N ALA A 81 7.34 0.93 -11.47
CA ALA A 81 8.43 1.91 -11.37
C ALA A 81 8.40 2.95 -12.48
N THR A 82 7.72 2.69 -13.61
CA THR A 82 7.54 3.68 -14.69
C THR A 82 6.68 4.88 -14.26
N LEU A 83 5.88 4.73 -13.20
CA LEU A 83 5.10 5.82 -12.59
C LEU A 83 5.91 6.67 -11.60
N PHE A 84 7.15 6.28 -11.30
CA PHE A 84 8.00 7.05 -10.40
C PHE A 84 8.53 8.33 -11.06
N ASN A 85 8.36 9.46 -10.37
CA ASN A 85 8.93 10.73 -10.80
C ASN A 85 10.12 11.08 -9.88
N PRO A 86 11.36 11.08 -10.39
CA PRO A 86 12.55 11.33 -9.57
C PRO A 86 12.65 12.77 -9.04
N VAL A 87 12.00 13.75 -9.68
CA VAL A 87 11.95 15.14 -9.17
C VAL A 87 11.04 15.24 -7.97
N VAL A 88 9.88 14.55 -8.01
CA VAL A 88 8.94 14.49 -6.90
C VAL A 88 9.43 13.55 -5.80
N GLY A 89 10.00 12.41 -6.19
CA GLY A 89 10.45 11.36 -5.30
C GLY A 89 9.36 10.38 -4.91
N THR A 90 8.23 10.31 -5.65
CA THR A 90 7.12 9.37 -5.41
C THR A 90 6.61 8.75 -6.69
N ILE A 91 5.85 7.65 -6.53
CA ILE A 91 5.10 6.99 -7.59
C ILE A 91 3.77 7.74 -7.77
N LEU A 92 3.45 8.10 -9.01
CA LEU A 92 2.16 8.68 -9.39
C LEU A 92 1.05 7.65 -9.15
N SER A 93 0.04 7.99 -8.37
CA SER A 93 -1.02 7.04 -8.05
C SER A 93 -2.04 6.91 -9.17
N TRP A 94 -2.58 8.03 -9.62
CA TRP A 94 -3.67 8.05 -10.60
C TRP A 94 -3.35 8.93 -11.80
N PRO A 95 -2.74 8.37 -12.85
CA PRO A 95 -2.52 9.10 -14.11
C PRO A 95 -3.80 9.71 -14.67
N ARG A 96 -4.95 9.01 -14.52
CA ARG A 96 -6.26 9.45 -14.98
C ARG A 96 -6.81 10.69 -14.27
N GLU A 97 -6.32 11.02 -13.07
CA GLU A 97 -6.79 12.16 -12.26
C GLU A 97 -5.94 13.43 -12.47
N VAL A 98 -4.85 13.35 -13.23
CA VAL A 98 -3.93 14.48 -13.47
C VAL A 98 -4.68 15.66 -14.09
N GLU A 99 -5.30 15.45 -15.23
CA GLU A 99 -6.03 16.51 -15.95
C GLU A 99 -7.36 16.88 -15.27
N PRO A 100 -8.27 15.93 -14.94
CA PRO A 100 -9.60 16.28 -14.41
C PRO A 100 -9.55 17.04 -13.09
N ARG A 101 -8.55 16.72 -12.23
CA ARG A 101 -8.42 17.35 -10.91
C ARG A 101 -7.38 18.47 -10.85
N ASN A 102 -6.64 18.68 -11.93
CA ASN A 102 -5.46 19.54 -11.93
C ASN A 102 -4.49 19.14 -10.79
N TRP A 103 -4.17 17.82 -10.73
CA TRP A 103 -3.22 17.23 -9.83
C TRP A 103 -1.99 16.75 -10.60
N PRO A 104 -1.01 17.61 -10.87
CA PRO A 104 0.11 17.30 -11.78
C PRO A 104 0.87 16.02 -11.44
N HIS A 105 1.04 15.76 -10.16
CA HIS A 105 1.51 14.49 -9.62
C HIS A 105 0.78 14.24 -8.30
N ASN A 106 -0.06 13.22 -8.30
CA ASN A 106 -0.82 12.84 -7.12
C ASN A 106 -0.27 11.53 -6.56
N THR A 107 -0.11 11.47 -5.25
CA THR A 107 0.30 10.27 -4.54
C THR A 107 -0.66 10.04 -3.38
N ILE A 108 -1.23 8.85 -3.28
CA ILE A 108 -2.10 8.48 -2.16
C ILE A 108 -1.36 7.62 -1.15
N MET A 109 -1.86 7.59 0.08
CA MET A 109 -1.22 6.82 1.15
C MET A 109 -1.19 5.33 0.85
N ASP A 110 -2.19 4.83 0.16
CA ASP A 110 -2.32 3.43 -0.29
C ASP A 110 -1.10 2.92 -1.06
N ASN A 111 -0.40 3.82 -1.74
CA ASN A 111 0.82 3.49 -2.49
C ASN A 111 1.92 2.87 -1.61
N MET A 112 1.85 3.04 -0.29
CA MET A 112 2.80 2.45 0.64
C MET A 112 2.80 0.90 0.62
N ILE A 113 1.69 0.24 0.25
CA ILE A 113 1.68 -1.23 0.12
C ILE A 113 2.55 -1.70 -1.04
N ASN A 114 2.69 -0.90 -2.10
CA ASN A 114 3.46 -1.27 -3.29
C ASN A 114 4.96 -1.41 -3.00
N LEU A 115 5.45 -0.74 -1.95
CA LEU A 115 6.87 -0.74 -1.61
C LEU A 115 7.36 -2.14 -1.25
N GLU A 116 6.51 -2.98 -0.66
CA GLU A 116 6.84 -4.37 -0.37
C GLU A 116 7.23 -5.14 -1.64
N MET A 117 6.45 -5.00 -2.71
CA MET A 117 6.75 -5.62 -4.01
C MET A 117 8.07 -5.09 -4.60
N LEU A 118 8.33 -3.79 -4.51
CA LEU A 118 9.55 -3.18 -5.03
C LEU A 118 10.80 -3.65 -4.28
N PHE A 119 10.77 -3.66 -2.94
CA PHE A 119 11.84 -4.19 -2.11
C PHE A 119 12.09 -5.67 -2.40
N TRP A 120 11.01 -6.45 -2.49
CA TRP A 120 11.11 -7.88 -2.80
C TRP A 120 11.74 -8.11 -4.18
N ALA A 121 11.29 -7.39 -5.20
CA ALA A 121 11.79 -7.51 -6.56
C ALA A 121 13.29 -7.18 -6.63
N ALA A 122 13.73 -6.07 -6.03
CA ALA A 122 15.14 -5.69 -5.97
C ALA A 122 16.04 -6.76 -5.34
N LYS A 123 15.53 -7.43 -4.28
CA LYS A 123 16.28 -8.49 -3.55
C LYS A 123 16.21 -9.86 -4.21
N ASN A 124 15.29 -10.06 -5.16
CA ASN A 124 15.05 -11.37 -5.78
C ASN A 124 15.40 -11.41 -7.29
N GLY A 125 16.34 -10.60 -7.72
CA GLY A 125 16.89 -10.63 -9.08
C GLY A 125 16.19 -9.72 -10.08
N GLY A 126 15.34 -8.80 -9.61
CA GLY A 126 14.85 -7.66 -10.37
C GLY A 126 15.86 -6.51 -10.42
N ASN A 127 15.45 -5.38 -10.96
CA ASN A 127 16.28 -4.18 -11.05
C ASN A 127 16.62 -3.65 -9.63
N PRO A 128 17.90 -3.54 -9.24
CA PRO A 128 18.29 -3.00 -7.93
C PRO A 128 17.76 -1.59 -7.66
N TYR A 129 17.55 -0.78 -8.69
CA TYR A 129 16.99 0.57 -8.59
C TYR A 129 15.60 0.62 -7.95
N LEU A 130 14.83 -0.47 -7.99
CA LEU A 130 13.52 -0.56 -7.33
C LEU A 130 13.60 -0.35 -5.82
N TYR A 131 14.74 -0.72 -5.20
CA TYR A 131 15.00 -0.43 -3.80
C TYR A 131 15.08 1.08 -3.53
N ASP A 132 15.83 1.81 -4.37
CA ASP A 132 15.98 3.26 -4.24
C ASP A 132 14.66 3.99 -4.49
N VAL A 133 13.85 3.51 -5.44
CA VAL A 133 12.49 4.02 -5.68
C VAL A 133 11.62 3.86 -4.44
N ALA A 134 11.65 2.70 -3.81
CA ALA A 134 10.85 2.43 -2.60
C ALA A 134 11.28 3.31 -1.42
N VAL A 135 12.59 3.48 -1.20
CA VAL A 135 13.13 4.35 -0.14
C VAL A 135 12.79 5.82 -0.41
N ALA A 136 12.99 6.31 -1.64
CA ALA A 136 12.66 7.69 -1.99
C ALA A 136 11.16 7.99 -1.78
N HIS A 137 10.30 7.05 -2.19
CA HIS A 137 8.85 7.16 -1.97
C HIS A 137 8.50 7.24 -0.48
N ALA A 138 9.06 6.34 0.34
CA ALA A 138 8.81 6.32 1.78
C ALA A 138 9.28 7.62 2.46
N ASP A 139 10.48 8.11 2.14
CA ASP A 139 11.02 9.35 2.70
C ASP A 139 10.19 10.59 2.32
N LYS A 140 9.75 10.65 1.06
CA LYS A 140 8.91 11.76 0.60
C LYS A 140 7.53 11.72 1.23
N THR A 141 6.94 10.53 1.34
CA THR A 141 5.66 10.32 2.00
C THR A 141 5.73 10.70 3.48
N MET A 142 6.77 10.28 4.21
CA MET A 142 7.01 10.66 5.60
C MET A 142 7.02 12.19 5.78
N LYS A 143 7.65 12.88 4.87
CA LYS A 143 7.82 14.35 4.95
C LYS A 143 6.55 15.12 4.58
N CYS A 144 5.73 14.62 3.68
CA CYS A 144 4.71 15.41 3.00
C CYS A 144 3.26 14.95 3.23
N HIS A 145 3.03 13.68 3.60
CA HIS A 145 1.68 13.12 3.75
C HIS A 145 1.12 13.22 5.16
N PHE A 146 1.89 13.75 6.11
CA PHE A 146 1.47 13.80 7.51
C PHE A 146 1.39 15.23 8.02
N ARG A 147 0.43 15.45 8.89
CA ARG A 147 0.31 16.65 9.70
C ARG A 147 1.27 16.56 10.90
N PRO A 148 1.52 17.67 11.61
CA PRO A 148 2.42 17.66 12.78
C PRO A 148 2.02 16.70 13.90
N ASP A 149 0.75 16.28 13.95
CA ASP A 149 0.18 15.33 14.90
C ASP A 149 0.21 13.87 14.40
N TYR A 150 0.92 13.59 13.31
CA TYR A 150 1.02 12.28 12.65
C TYR A 150 -0.27 11.74 12.04
N THR A 151 -1.33 12.53 11.92
CA THR A 151 -2.49 12.17 11.10
C THR A 151 -2.16 12.36 9.61
N SER A 152 -2.60 11.43 8.78
CA SER A 152 -2.26 11.46 7.36
C SER A 152 -3.27 12.23 6.51
N TYR A 153 -2.78 12.87 5.43
CA TYR A 153 -3.60 13.18 4.27
C TYR A 153 -3.83 11.91 3.44
N HIS A 154 -4.99 11.79 2.80
CA HIS A 154 -5.18 10.70 1.84
C HIS A 154 -4.31 10.93 0.59
N VAL A 155 -4.33 12.13 0.02
CA VAL A 155 -3.65 12.51 -1.21
C VAL A 155 -2.69 13.66 -0.97
N ALA A 156 -1.45 13.52 -1.41
CA ALA A 156 -0.51 14.62 -1.56
C ALA A 156 -0.35 14.95 -3.04
N VAL A 157 -0.49 16.22 -3.39
CA VAL A 157 -0.34 16.74 -4.74
C VAL A 157 0.96 17.53 -4.85
N TYR A 158 1.77 17.19 -5.85
CA TYR A 158 3.12 17.76 -6.01
C TYR A 158 3.28 18.50 -7.34
N ASP A 159 4.15 19.49 -7.31
CA ASP A 159 4.68 20.16 -8.49
C ASP A 159 5.75 19.28 -9.15
N THR A 160 5.59 18.98 -10.44
CA THR A 160 6.48 18.06 -11.18
C THR A 160 7.82 18.70 -11.57
N ILE A 161 7.96 20.02 -11.48
CA ILE A 161 9.17 20.77 -11.82
C ILE A 161 10.06 20.91 -10.58
N THR A 162 9.45 21.28 -9.45
CA THR A 162 10.19 21.56 -8.22
C THR A 162 10.19 20.40 -7.23
N GLY A 163 9.29 19.45 -7.40
CA GLY A 163 9.05 18.35 -6.46
C GLY A 163 8.36 18.80 -5.15
N ASN A 164 7.96 20.05 -5.03
CA ASN A 164 7.37 20.56 -3.79
C ASN A 164 5.91 20.11 -3.63
N LEU A 165 5.51 19.95 -2.36
CA LEU A 165 4.10 19.73 -2.03
C LEU A 165 3.29 20.98 -2.38
N ILE A 166 2.26 20.84 -3.20
CA ILE A 166 1.27 21.88 -3.50
C ILE A 166 0.20 21.90 -2.40
N LYS A 167 -0.35 20.71 -2.08
CA LYS A 167 -1.42 20.57 -1.08
C LYS A 167 -1.57 19.13 -0.63
N GLY A 168 -2.09 18.94 0.59
CA GLY A 168 -2.65 17.68 1.07
C GLY A 168 -4.18 17.76 1.02
N VAL A 169 -4.82 16.73 0.46
CA VAL A 169 -6.28 16.66 0.28
C VAL A 169 -6.79 15.24 0.54
N THR A 170 -8.09 15.06 0.46
CA THR A 170 -8.71 13.74 0.46
C THR A 170 -9.44 13.43 -0.84
N HIS A 171 -9.64 12.14 -1.12
CA HIS A 171 -10.52 11.63 -2.17
C HIS A 171 -11.55 10.67 -1.58
N GLN A 172 -11.14 9.85 -0.61
CA GLN A 172 -11.99 8.84 0.04
C GLN A 172 -12.36 9.23 1.48
N GLY A 173 -11.61 10.12 2.15
CA GLY A 173 -11.95 10.61 3.49
C GLY A 173 -13.09 11.64 3.49
N TYR A 174 -13.56 11.98 4.68
CA TYR A 174 -14.66 12.91 4.87
C TYR A 174 -14.33 14.33 4.40
N ALA A 175 -13.15 14.84 4.79
CA ALA A 175 -12.68 16.17 4.40
C ALA A 175 -11.15 16.23 4.35
N ASP A 176 -10.58 17.27 3.72
CA ASP A 176 -9.12 17.44 3.58
C ASP A 176 -8.39 17.55 4.94
N SER A 177 -9.11 17.96 5.99
CA SER A 177 -8.58 18.11 7.35
C SER A 177 -8.72 16.85 8.21
N THR A 178 -9.46 15.83 7.76
CA THR A 178 -9.81 14.65 8.56
C THR A 178 -8.81 13.51 8.38
N MET A 179 -8.90 12.50 9.24
CA MET A 179 -8.08 11.30 9.19
C MET A 179 -8.93 10.11 8.69
N TRP A 180 -8.81 9.82 7.39
CA TRP A 180 -9.41 8.63 6.82
C TRP A 180 -8.74 7.36 7.37
N ALA A 181 -9.54 6.45 7.96
CA ALA A 181 -9.02 5.33 8.74
C ALA A 181 -8.14 4.38 7.90
N ARG A 182 -8.54 4.06 6.67
CA ARG A 182 -7.80 3.14 5.83
C ARG A 182 -6.49 3.76 5.30
N GLY A 183 -6.46 5.07 5.03
CA GLY A 183 -5.22 5.77 4.69
C GLY A 183 -4.19 5.69 5.82
N GLN A 184 -4.62 5.96 7.05
CA GLN A 184 -3.74 5.82 8.22
C GLN A 184 -3.29 4.36 8.42
N ALA A 185 -4.18 3.38 8.17
CA ALA A 185 -3.85 1.96 8.23
C ALA A 185 -2.75 1.57 7.22
N TRP A 186 -2.83 2.06 5.98
CA TRP A 186 -1.78 1.84 4.97
C TRP A 186 -0.44 2.46 5.37
N ALA A 187 -0.45 3.59 6.06
CA ALA A 187 0.76 4.18 6.60
C ALA A 187 1.43 3.28 7.64
N ILE A 188 0.67 2.76 8.60
CA ILE A 188 1.17 1.86 9.65
C ILE A 188 1.78 0.60 8.99
N TYR A 189 1.04 -0.04 8.09
CA TYR A 189 1.52 -1.20 7.35
C TYR A 189 2.80 -0.87 6.57
N GLY A 190 2.75 0.18 5.76
CA GLY A 190 3.84 0.53 4.87
C GLY A 190 5.14 0.86 5.60
N TYR A 191 5.11 1.67 6.68
CA TYR A 191 6.33 1.98 7.44
C TYR A 191 6.86 0.80 8.23
N THR A 192 6.00 -0.12 8.68
CA THR A 192 6.44 -1.40 9.25
C THR A 192 7.22 -2.22 8.22
N VAL A 193 6.70 -2.34 7.01
CA VAL A 193 7.39 -3.00 5.88
C VAL A 193 8.70 -2.30 5.53
N VAL A 194 8.70 -0.97 5.40
CA VAL A 194 9.92 -0.21 5.07
C VAL A 194 11.00 -0.43 6.12
N TYR A 195 10.64 -0.45 7.42
CA TYR A 195 11.58 -0.81 8.47
C TYR A 195 12.08 -2.25 8.32
N ARG A 196 11.18 -3.22 8.06
CA ARG A 196 11.58 -4.62 7.82
C ARG A 196 12.65 -4.72 6.75
N GLU A 197 12.50 -3.99 5.67
CA GLU A 197 13.33 -4.08 4.47
C GLU A 197 14.66 -3.31 4.56
N THR A 198 14.66 -2.15 5.26
CA THR A 198 15.80 -1.24 5.34
C THR A 198 16.59 -1.36 6.65
N LYS A 199 15.92 -1.73 7.73
CA LYS A 199 16.43 -1.68 9.11
C LYS A 199 16.86 -0.28 9.58
N ASP A 200 16.43 0.77 8.89
CA ASP A 200 16.67 2.14 9.32
C ASP A 200 15.71 2.50 10.46
N PRO A 201 16.21 2.82 11.67
CA PRO A 201 15.39 3.06 12.86
C PRO A 201 14.42 4.24 12.72
N LYS A 202 14.67 5.17 11.80
CA LYS A 202 13.75 6.28 11.55
C LYS A 202 12.35 5.81 11.15
N TYR A 203 12.26 4.71 10.38
CA TYR A 203 10.98 4.16 9.94
C TYR A 203 10.25 3.43 11.05
N LEU A 204 10.99 2.76 11.97
CA LEU A 204 10.39 2.15 13.15
C LEU A 204 9.80 3.20 14.09
N ASP A 205 10.58 4.24 14.42
CA ASP A 205 10.11 5.36 15.24
C ASP A 205 8.88 6.03 14.62
N PHE A 206 8.89 6.20 13.29
CA PHE A 206 7.76 6.79 12.59
C PHE A 206 6.52 5.90 12.58
N ALA A 207 6.69 4.59 12.32
CA ALA A 207 5.60 3.61 12.37
C ALA A 207 4.93 3.59 13.75
N GLN A 208 5.71 3.68 14.85
CA GLN A 208 5.17 3.76 16.20
C GLN A 208 4.30 5.01 16.40
N LYS A 209 4.81 6.19 16.03
CA LYS A 209 4.07 7.45 16.18
C LYS A 209 2.75 7.47 15.41
N VAL A 210 2.77 6.98 14.18
CA VAL A 210 1.56 6.85 13.34
C VAL A 210 0.58 5.84 13.95
N THR A 211 1.11 4.76 14.55
CA THR A 211 0.32 3.75 15.24
C THR A 211 -0.32 4.29 16.51
N ASP A 212 0.42 5.02 17.34
CA ASP A 212 -0.07 5.58 18.60
C ASP A 212 -1.29 6.46 18.35
N VAL A 213 -1.22 7.37 17.36
CA VAL A 213 -2.34 8.24 16.97
C VAL A 213 -3.57 7.42 16.53
N TYR A 214 -3.36 6.33 15.80
CA TYR A 214 -4.47 5.47 15.38
C TYR A 214 -5.11 4.77 16.57
N LEU A 215 -4.30 4.18 17.46
CA LEU A 215 -4.78 3.41 18.62
C LEU A 215 -5.48 4.28 19.65
N GLU A 216 -4.99 5.51 19.89
CA GLU A 216 -5.61 6.49 20.79
C GLU A 216 -7.01 6.90 20.34
N ARG A 217 -7.28 6.87 19.05
CA ARG A 217 -8.54 7.29 18.45
C ARG A 217 -9.53 6.14 18.20
N LEU A 218 -9.11 4.88 18.45
CA LEU A 218 -10.00 3.74 18.27
C LEU A 218 -11.16 3.75 19.27
N PRO A 219 -12.38 3.42 18.82
CA PRO A 219 -13.49 3.16 19.73
C PRO A 219 -13.26 1.91 20.60
N GLU A 220 -14.12 1.70 21.58
CA GLU A 220 -13.99 0.61 22.56
C GLU A 220 -13.89 -0.78 21.89
N ASP A 221 -14.67 -1.01 20.83
CA ASP A 221 -14.72 -2.27 20.07
C ASP A 221 -13.51 -2.50 19.14
N LYS A 222 -12.58 -1.54 19.06
CA LYS A 222 -11.36 -1.58 18.25
C LYS A 222 -11.57 -1.69 16.72
N VAL A 223 -12.79 -1.48 16.25
CA VAL A 223 -13.07 -1.33 14.81
C VAL A 223 -13.22 0.15 14.50
N PRO A 224 -12.34 0.76 13.70
CA PRO A 224 -12.37 2.20 13.45
C PRO A 224 -13.64 2.63 12.71
N TYR A 225 -14.05 3.87 12.91
CA TYR A 225 -14.94 4.52 11.95
C TYR A 225 -14.20 4.69 10.63
N TRP A 226 -14.93 4.78 9.51
CA TRP A 226 -14.33 4.92 8.18
C TRP A 226 -13.47 6.18 8.04
N ASP A 227 -13.86 7.23 8.77
CA ASP A 227 -13.08 8.44 9.01
C ASP A 227 -13.22 8.79 10.49
N PHE A 228 -12.10 9.07 11.15
CA PHE A 228 -12.09 9.31 12.60
C PHE A 228 -12.72 10.65 13.01
N ASP A 229 -12.98 11.51 12.04
CA ASP A 229 -13.56 12.84 12.24
C ASP A 229 -14.94 12.97 11.58
N ASP A 230 -15.59 11.84 11.23
CA ASP A 230 -16.94 11.84 10.68
C ASP A 230 -17.91 12.44 11.71
N PRO A 231 -18.67 13.52 11.38
CA PRO A 231 -19.60 14.15 12.31
C PRO A 231 -20.80 13.24 12.70
N GLY A 232 -21.00 12.13 11.99
CA GLY A 232 -22.01 11.13 12.32
C GLY A 232 -21.60 10.15 13.43
N ILE A 233 -20.39 10.24 13.98
CA ILE A 233 -19.98 9.42 15.12
C ILE A 233 -20.90 9.72 16.33
N PRO A 234 -21.43 8.69 17.05
CA PRO A 234 -21.05 7.25 16.99
C PRO A 234 -21.81 6.40 15.96
N ASP A 235 -22.71 6.95 15.17
CA ASP A 235 -23.54 6.21 14.21
C ASP A 235 -22.91 6.10 12.81
N ALA A 236 -21.71 6.67 12.61
CA ALA A 236 -20.97 6.60 11.35
C ALA A 236 -20.56 5.15 10.99
N PRO A 237 -20.41 4.83 9.70
CA PRO A 237 -19.96 3.52 9.24
C PRO A 237 -18.60 3.11 9.81
N ARG A 238 -18.38 1.80 9.98
CA ARG A 238 -17.11 1.21 10.41
C ARG A 238 -16.30 0.72 9.22
N ASP A 239 -14.97 0.79 9.31
CA ASP A 239 -14.05 0.25 8.30
C ASP A 239 -13.34 -1.00 8.83
N ALA A 240 -13.95 -2.16 8.60
CA ALA A 240 -13.37 -3.46 8.98
C ALA A 240 -12.08 -3.76 8.20
N SER A 241 -11.91 -3.22 6.99
CA SER A 241 -10.68 -3.41 6.20
C SER A 241 -9.51 -2.67 6.83
N ALA A 242 -9.71 -1.44 7.31
CA ALA A 242 -8.69 -0.71 8.06
C ALA A 242 -8.28 -1.45 9.34
N ALA A 243 -9.25 -2.02 10.08
CA ALA A 243 -8.96 -2.85 11.25
C ALA A 243 -8.08 -4.06 10.89
N ALA A 244 -8.40 -4.78 9.81
CA ALA A 244 -7.63 -5.95 9.37
C ALA A 244 -6.20 -5.59 8.94
N VAL A 245 -6.02 -4.49 8.20
CA VAL A 245 -4.70 -4.00 7.78
C VAL A 245 -3.85 -3.63 9.00
N VAL A 246 -4.42 -2.88 9.95
CA VAL A 246 -3.70 -2.50 11.16
C VAL A 246 -3.38 -3.71 12.03
N ALA A 247 -4.31 -4.66 12.19
CA ALA A 247 -4.04 -5.89 12.94
C ALA A 247 -2.85 -6.66 12.35
N SER A 248 -2.79 -6.81 11.02
CA SER A 248 -1.65 -7.43 10.33
C SER A 248 -0.34 -6.66 10.59
N ALA A 249 -0.37 -5.34 10.46
CA ALA A 249 0.81 -4.51 10.69
C ALA A 249 1.30 -4.56 12.13
N LEU A 250 0.38 -4.54 13.11
CA LEU A 250 0.72 -4.59 14.54
C LEU A 250 1.35 -5.93 14.96
N LEU A 251 0.89 -7.04 14.38
CA LEU A 251 1.48 -8.36 14.62
C LEU A 251 2.96 -8.37 14.21
N GLU A 252 3.30 -7.77 13.09
CA GLU A 252 4.69 -7.63 12.67
C GLU A 252 5.45 -6.58 13.49
N LEU A 253 4.90 -5.37 13.63
CA LEU A 253 5.53 -4.26 14.34
C LEU A 253 5.91 -4.65 15.77
N SER A 254 5.05 -5.40 16.47
CA SER A 254 5.31 -5.87 17.84
C SER A 254 6.54 -6.78 17.97
N THR A 255 7.01 -7.37 16.87
CA THR A 255 8.24 -8.20 16.88
C THR A 255 9.52 -7.36 16.92
N TYR A 256 9.41 -6.06 16.71
CA TYR A 256 10.52 -5.11 16.66
C TYR A 256 10.63 -4.24 17.92
N LEU A 257 9.66 -4.33 18.80
CA LEU A 257 9.56 -3.55 20.04
C LEU A 257 9.83 -4.44 21.24
#